data_4d5df89a78ccddd1a883f4859783983a
#
_entry.id   4d5df89a78ccddd1a883f4859783983a
#
_cell.length_a   1.000
_cell.length_b   1.000
_cell.length_c   1.000
_cell.angle_alpha   90.00
_cell.angle_beta   90.00
_cell.angle_gamma   90.00
#
_symmetry.space_group_name_H-M   'P 1'
#
loop_
_entity.id
_entity.type
_entity.pdbx_description
1 polymer ?
#
loop_
_entity_poly.entity_id
_entity_poly.type
_entity_poly.pdbx_seq_one_letter_code
_entity_poly.pdbx_strand_id
1 'polypeptide(L)'
;YAEGDEVFRVSVSGIVDSDSNPIFEALDVSNAFVDTTISDETDPGPEDTVTVTMTGPANVIEGDTTTEYTVTLSDPAPVGSIVTLAYSYTTASGDDITETTQAVIGADGVTATFTIDTVDDVYAEGDEVFRVSVSG
;
A
#
# COMPACT_ATOMS: atom_id res chain seq x y z
N TYR A 1 -6.94 4.60 1.89
CA TYR A 1 -6.02 4.87 2.99
C TYR A 1 -6.76 4.92 4.33
N ALA A 2 -6.16 4.36 5.36
CA ALA A 2 -6.52 4.67 6.74
C ALA A 2 -5.71 5.91 7.15
N GLU A 3 -6.32 7.07 7.07
CA GLU A 3 -5.64 8.36 7.30
C GLU A 3 -5.83 8.89 8.74
N GLY A 4 -6.72 8.24 9.51
CA GLY A 4 -7.11 8.69 10.82
C GLY A 4 -8.07 9.88 10.77
N ASP A 5 -8.40 10.41 11.93
CA ASP A 5 -9.33 11.54 12.03
C ASP A 5 -8.73 12.83 11.48
N GLU A 6 -9.48 13.53 10.66
CA GLU A 6 -9.14 14.83 10.09
C GLU A 6 -10.10 15.90 10.58
N VAL A 7 -9.61 17.12 10.80
CA VAL A 7 -10.42 18.21 11.30
C VAL A 7 -10.37 19.40 10.33
N PHE A 8 -11.54 19.93 10.01
CA PHE A 8 -11.63 21.19 9.29
C PHE A 8 -12.48 22.20 10.06
N ARG A 9 -12.25 23.49 9.79
CA ARG A 9 -12.99 24.59 10.41
C ARG A 9 -13.78 25.36 9.36
N VAL A 10 -15.05 25.60 9.64
CA VAL A 10 -15.90 26.54 8.93
C VAL A 10 -16.08 27.76 9.80
N SER A 11 -15.83 28.95 9.28
CA SER A 11 -15.98 30.20 10.01
C SER A 11 -16.72 31.25 9.17
N VAL A 12 -17.33 32.20 9.87
CA VAL A 12 -17.91 33.42 9.24
C VAL A 12 -16.81 34.46 9.08
N SER A 13 -16.63 34.95 7.86
CA SER A 13 -15.65 36.02 7.57
C SER A 13 -16.26 37.42 7.54
N GLY A 14 -17.58 37.53 7.40
CA GLY A 14 -18.27 38.80 7.36
C GLY A 14 -19.74 38.67 7.01
N ILE A 15 -20.50 39.72 7.16
CA ILE A 15 -21.90 39.86 6.74
C ILE A 15 -22.03 41.11 5.87
N VAL A 16 -22.57 40.91 4.68
CA VAL A 16 -22.75 41.96 3.68
C VAL A 16 -24.16 41.94 3.14
N ASP A 17 -24.60 43.02 2.51
CA ASP A 17 -25.87 43.08 1.79
C ASP A 17 -25.78 42.32 0.44
N SER A 18 -26.88 42.31 -0.31
CA SER A 18 -26.94 41.64 -1.62
C SER A 18 -25.97 42.20 -2.67
N ASP A 19 -25.47 43.43 -2.47
CA ASP A 19 -24.53 44.13 -3.35
C ASP A 19 -23.07 44.01 -2.82
N SER A 20 -22.85 43.18 -1.81
CA SER A 20 -21.55 42.92 -1.17
C SER A 20 -20.98 44.09 -0.36
N ASN A 21 -21.83 45.01 0.12
CA ASN A 21 -21.42 46.09 1.00
C ASN A 21 -21.54 45.72 2.47
N PRO A 22 -20.60 46.11 3.34
CA PRO A 22 -20.72 45.93 4.78
C PRO A 22 -21.99 46.61 5.36
N ILE A 23 -22.73 45.88 6.19
CA ILE A 23 -23.98 46.37 6.82
C ILE A 23 -23.71 46.94 8.19
N PHE A 24 -22.72 46.43 8.90
CA PHE A 24 -22.41 46.78 10.28
C PHE A 24 -21.11 47.57 10.34
N GLU A 25 -21.04 48.57 11.23
CA GLU A 25 -19.82 49.38 11.46
C GLU A 25 -18.72 48.51 12.13
N ALA A 26 -19.12 47.54 12.95
CA ALA A 26 -18.22 46.59 13.59
C ALA A 26 -18.90 45.24 13.70
N LEU A 27 -18.13 44.19 13.46
CA LEU A 27 -18.61 42.80 13.52
C LEU A 27 -17.59 41.94 14.29
N ASP A 28 -18.02 41.35 15.39
CA ASP A 28 -17.19 40.36 16.12
C ASP A 28 -17.55 38.95 15.69
N VAL A 29 -16.64 38.30 14.97
CA VAL A 29 -16.75 36.95 14.45
C VAL A 29 -15.83 35.97 15.17
N SER A 30 -15.22 36.38 16.29
CA SER A 30 -14.21 35.58 17.01
C SER A 30 -14.71 34.20 17.49
N ASN A 31 -16.03 34.07 17.72
CA ASN A 31 -16.66 32.79 18.12
C ASN A 31 -17.59 32.21 17.05
N ALA A 32 -17.57 32.76 15.84
CA ALA A 32 -18.45 32.33 14.75
C ALA A 32 -17.77 31.25 13.88
N PHE A 33 -17.43 30.13 14.48
CA PHE A 33 -16.82 28.99 13.80
C PHE A 33 -17.27 27.66 14.39
N VAL A 34 -17.10 26.60 13.59
CA VAL A 34 -17.29 25.21 14.01
C VAL A 34 -16.14 24.37 13.47
N ASP A 35 -15.53 23.58 14.33
CA ASP A 35 -14.60 22.54 13.94
C ASP A 35 -15.37 21.24 13.75
N THR A 36 -15.18 20.57 12.63
CA THR A 36 -15.83 19.31 12.29
C THR A 36 -14.77 18.25 12.02
N THR A 37 -14.93 17.10 12.66
CA THR A 37 -14.05 15.95 12.48
C THR A 37 -14.62 15.03 11.40
N ILE A 38 -13.77 14.60 10.47
CA ILE A 38 -14.05 13.52 9.54
C ILE A 38 -13.32 12.30 10.09
N SER A 39 -14.03 11.23 10.36
CA SER A 39 -13.43 9.98 10.83
C SER A 39 -13.56 8.91 9.76
N ASP A 40 -12.54 8.05 9.66
CA ASP A 40 -12.59 6.88 8.80
C ASP A 40 -13.76 5.99 9.21
N GLU A 41 -14.40 5.35 8.25
CA GLU A 41 -15.42 4.37 8.55
C GLU A 41 -14.79 3.12 9.21
N THR A 42 -15.52 2.52 10.15
CA THR A 42 -15.04 1.39 10.96
C THR A 42 -15.17 0.04 10.26
N ASP A 43 -16.06 -0.05 9.28
CA ASP A 43 -16.35 -1.27 8.52
C ASP A 43 -16.13 -1.00 7.02
N PRO A 44 -14.90 -1.24 6.49
CA PRO A 44 -14.62 -0.98 5.08
C PRO A 44 -15.50 -1.85 4.18
N GLY A 45 -16.09 -1.21 3.17
CA GLY A 45 -16.90 -1.87 2.14
C GLY A 45 -16.05 -2.42 0.98
N PRO A 46 -16.69 -3.01 -0.04
CA PRO A 46 -15.98 -3.46 -1.25
C PRO A 46 -15.22 -2.34 -1.98
N GLU A 47 -15.70 -1.10 -1.87
CA GLU A 47 -15.08 0.11 -2.43
C GLU A 47 -13.76 0.48 -1.75
N ASP A 48 -13.55 0.06 -0.50
CA ASP A 48 -12.33 0.29 0.27
C ASP A 48 -11.36 -0.89 0.20
N THR A 49 -11.72 -1.93 -0.55
CA THR A 49 -10.91 -3.13 -0.68
C THR A 49 -9.90 -3.00 -1.83
N VAL A 50 -8.61 -3.04 -1.49
CA VAL A 50 -7.54 -3.11 -2.50
C VAL A 50 -7.22 -4.56 -2.80
N THR A 51 -7.31 -4.94 -4.07
CA THR A 51 -6.93 -6.27 -4.54
C THR A 51 -5.45 -6.30 -4.87
N VAL A 52 -4.77 -7.34 -4.40
CA VAL A 52 -3.34 -7.57 -4.65
C VAL A 52 -3.18 -8.81 -5.50
N THR A 53 -2.42 -8.70 -6.60
CA THR A 53 -2.06 -9.81 -7.48
C THR A 53 -0.55 -9.92 -7.61
N MET A 54 -0.06 -11.11 -7.93
CA MET A 54 1.35 -11.35 -8.17
C MET A 54 1.55 -12.19 -9.43
N THR A 55 2.52 -11.83 -10.24
CA THR A 55 3.01 -12.61 -11.38
C THR A 55 4.50 -12.84 -11.25
N GLY A 56 5.02 -13.91 -11.83
CA GLY A 56 6.43 -14.22 -11.76
C GLY A 56 6.79 -15.49 -12.53
N PRO A 57 8.04 -15.93 -12.46
CA PRO A 57 8.52 -17.12 -13.17
C PRO A 57 7.93 -18.40 -12.56
N ALA A 58 7.66 -19.38 -13.43
CA ALA A 58 7.22 -20.71 -13.00
C ALA A 58 8.40 -21.62 -12.60
N ASN A 59 9.60 -21.35 -13.10
CA ASN A 59 10.80 -22.18 -12.91
C ASN A 59 12.04 -21.32 -12.76
N VAL A 60 13.02 -21.87 -12.07
CA VAL A 60 14.37 -21.33 -11.94
C VAL A 60 15.34 -22.53 -11.83
N ILE A 61 16.55 -22.37 -12.34
CA ILE A 61 17.61 -23.36 -12.19
C ILE A 61 18.32 -23.11 -10.86
N GLU A 62 18.61 -24.16 -10.11
CA GLU A 62 19.39 -24.12 -8.88
C GLU A 62 20.70 -23.31 -9.09
N GLY A 63 21.00 -22.42 -8.14
CA GLY A 63 22.13 -21.51 -8.20
C GLY A 63 21.87 -20.20 -8.96
N ASP A 64 20.79 -20.12 -9.74
CA ASP A 64 20.42 -18.90 -10.45
C ASP A 64 19.51 -17.99 -9.62
N THR A 65 19.52 -16.71 -9.96
CA THR A 65 18.51 -15.75 -9.51
C THR A 65 17.29 -15.85 -10.41
N THR A 66 16.09 -15.86 -9.83
CA THR A 66 14.84 -15.84 -10.62
C THR A 66 14.76 -14.60 -11.50
N THR A 67 13.97 -14.68 -12.56
CA THR A 67 13.46 -13.47 -13.21
C THR A 67 12.54 -12.71 -12.26
N GLU A 68 12.10 -11.53 -12.65
CA GLU A 68 11.38 -10.61 -11.80
C GLU A 68 9.95 -11.10 -11.48
N TYR A 69 9.60 -11.05 -10.19
CA TYR A 69 8.21 -11.11 -9.71
C TYR A 69 7.65 -9.70 -9.68
N THR A 70 6.36 -9.57 -10.01
CA THR A 70 5.65 -8.28 -9.93
C THR A 70 4.41 -8.42 -9.07
N VAL A 71 4.31 -7.59 -8.04
CA VAL A 71 3.10 -7.39 -7.23
C VAL A 71 2.36 -6.18 -7.76
N THR A 72 1.05 -6.32 -7.97
CA THR A 72 0.19 -5.24 -8.49
C THR A 72 -0.99 -5.00 -7.56
N LEU A 73 -1.23 -3.73 -7.24
CA LEU A 73 -2.38 -3.27 -6.46
C LEU A 73 -3.48 -2.74 -7.39
N SER A 74 -4.76 -2.91 -7.02
CA SER A 74 -5.88 -2.33 -7.75
C SER A 74 -5.97 -0.81 -7.59
N ASP A 75 -5.45 -0.28 -6.49
CA ASP A 75 -5.48 1.15 -6.15
C ASP A 75 -4.13 1.61 -5.62
N PRO A 76 -3.76 2.89 -5.85
CA PRO A 76 -2.43 3.37 -5.49
C PRO A 76 -2.18 3.41 -3.98
N ALA A 77 -1.00 2.98 -3.58
CA ALA A 77 -0.41 3.22 -2.26
C ALA A 77 0.64 4.35 -2.33
N PRO A 78 1.00 4.97 -1.21
CA PRO A 78 2.11 5.92 -1.19
C PRO A 78 3.40 5.30 -1.75
N VAL A 79 4.13 6.05 -2.56
CA VAL A 79 5.45 5.62 -3.06
C VAL A 79 6.36 5.29 -1.89
N GLY A 80 7.04 4.15 -1.96
CA GLY A 80 7.89 3.67 -0.89
C GLY A 80 7.17 2.80 0.16
N SER A 81 5.86 2.55 -0.01
CA SER A 81 5.15 1.57 0.80
C SER A 81 5.77 0.18 0.65
N ILE A 82 5.77 -0.58 1.74
CA ILE A 82 6.41 -1.90 1.80
C ILE A 82 5.38 -3.00 1.60
N VAL A 83 5.65 -3.89 0.66
CA VAL A 83 4.96 -5.17 0.49
C VAL A 83 5.72 -6.24 1.26
N THR A 84 5.08 -6.88 2.20
CA THR A 84 5.69 -7.97 2.99
C THR A 84 5.42 -9.30 2.30
N LEU A 85 6.46 -10.10 2.15
CA LEU A 85 6.42 -11.40 1.47
C LEU A 85 6.50 -12.54 2.49
N ALA A 86 5.78 -13.61 2.22
CA ALA A 86 5.79 -14.85 3.00
C ALA A 86 6.07 -16.04 2.09
N TYR A 87 6.68 -17.08 2.64
CA TYR A 87 7.08 -18.28 1.93
C TYR A 87 6.43 -19.51 2.54
N SER A 88 6.09 -20.46 1.68
CA SER A 88 5.74 -21.82 2.09
C SER A 88 6.45 -22.82 1.19
N TYR A 89 6.82 -23.95 1.76
CA TYR A 89 7.63 -24.98 1.11
C TYR A 89 6.84 -26.27 0.98
N THR A 90 6.84 -26.84 -0.22
CA THR A 90 6.22 -28.16 -0.49
C THR A 90 7.26 -29.24 -0.51
N THR A 91 8.26 -29.12 -1.39
CA THR A 91 9.40 -30.05 -1.50
C THR A 91 10.73 -29.34 -1.30
N ALA A 92 10.82 -28.04 -1.66
CA ALA A 92 11.95 -27.20 -1.29
C ALA A 92 11.97 -26.90 0.22
N SER A 93 13.06 -26.33 0.70
CA SER A 93 13.25 -25.86 2.06
C SER A 93 13.78 -24.41 2.07
N GLY A 94 13.87 -23.81 3.26
CA GLY A 94 14.48 -22.50 3.41
C GLY A 94 15.99 -22.46 3.13
N ASP A 95 16.62 -23.62 2.99
CA ASP A 95 18.04 -23.71 2.66
C ASP A 95 18.30 -23.67 1.14
N ASP A 96 17.25 -23.85 0.33
CA ASP A 96 17.34 -23.89 -1.14
C ASP A 96 17.22 -22.50 -1.78
N ILE A 97 16.75 -21.54 -1.04
CA ILE A 97 16.60 -20.15 -1.49
C ILE A 97 17.11 -19.16 -0.44
N THR A 98 17.43 -17.96 -0.90
CA THR A 98 17.56 -16.77 -0.04
C THR A 98 16.27 -15.98 -0.15
N GLU A 99 15.48 -15.97 0.90
CA GLU A 99 14.18 -15.29 0.92
C GLU A 99 14.33 -13.77 0.77
N THR A 100 13.66 -13.20 -0.24
CA THR A 100 13.39 -11.78 -0.30
C THR A 100 12.13 -11.50 0.53
N THR A 101 12.25 -10.75 1.61
CA THR A 101 11.17 -10.58 2.59
C THR A 101 10.28 -9.37 2.34
N GLN A 102 10.75 -8.43 1.55
CA GLN A 102 10.05 -7.18 1.26
C GLN A 102 10.26 -6.75 -0.18
N ALA A 103 9.25 -6.07 -0.73
CA ALA A 103 9.34 -5.31 -1.98
C ALA A 103 8.78 -3.91 -1.76
N VAL A 104 9.25 -2.94 -2.52
CA VAL A 104 8.89 -1.52 -2.34
C VAL A 104 8.02 -1.07 -3.51
N ILE A 105 6.89 -0.44 -3.19
CA ILE A 105 6.02 0.18 -4.19
C ILE A 105 6.77 1.31 -4.90
N GLY A 106 6.82 1.23 -6.21
CA GLY A 106 7.51 2.17 -7.08
C GLY A 106 6.75 3.48 -7.32
N ALA A 107 7.29 4.28 -8.24
CA ALA A 107 6.78 5.62 -8.55
C ALA A 107 5.36 5.63 -9.15
N ASP A 108 4.89 4.51 -9.70
CA ASP A 108 3.51 4.35 -10.20
C ASP A 108 2.47 4.19 -9.08
N GLY A 109 2.91 3.92 -7.85
CA GLY A 109 2.06 3.72 -6.69
C GLY A 109 1.35 2.36 -6.64
N VAL A 110 1.44 1.53 -7.67
CA VAL A 110 0.65 0.30 -7.81
C VAL A 110 1.48 -0.96 -8.02
N THR A 111 2.78 -0.86 -8.36
CA THR A 111 3.62 -2.04 -8.59
C THR A 111 4.84 -2.07 -7.68
N ALA A 112 5.21 -3.29 -7.26
CA ALA A 112 6.46 -3.60 -6.60
C ALA A 112 7.08 -4.82 -7.28
N THR A 113 8.39 -4.83 -7.44
CA THR A 113 9.11 -5.93 -8.09
C THR A 113 10.20 -6.47 -7.19
N PHE A 114 10.50 -7.75 -7.34
CA PHE A 114 11.59 -8.40 -6.61
C PHE A 114 12.07 -9.66 -7.34
N THR A 115 13.23 -10.15 -6.96
CA THR A 115 13.81 -11.42 -7.41
C THR A 115 14.13 -12.29 -6.20
N ILE A 116 14.32 -13.59 -6.42
CA ILE A 116 14.69 -14.55 -5.39
C ILE A 116 15.97 -15.26 -5.85
N ASP A 117 16.99 -15.30 -5.00
CA ASP A 117 18.20 -16.08 -5.25
C ASP A 117 17.99 -17.51 -4.80
N THR A 118 18.42 -18.47 -5.62
CA THR A 118 18.48 -19.89 -5.25
C THR A 118 19.88 -20.27 -4.84
N VAL A 119 19.98 -21.30 -4.01
CA VAL A 119 21.25 -21.82 -3.50
C VAL A 119 21.63 -23.05 -4.29
N ASP A 120 22.87 -23.09 -4.79
CA ASP A 120 23.46 -24.24 -5.49
C ASP A 120 24.13 -25.17 -4.48
N ASP A 121 23.89 -26.45 -4.58
CA ASP A 121 24.59 -27.44 -3.76
C ASP A 121 25.11 -28.63 -4.62
N VAL A 122 25.61 -29.67 -3.98
CA VAL A 122 26.23 -30.81 -4.67
C VAL A 122 25.30 -32.04 -4.81
N TYR A 123 24.06 -31.89 -4.34
CA TYR A 123 23.10 -32.99 -4.32
C TYR A 123 22.20 -32.97 -5.54
N ALA A 124 21.84 -34.14 -6.05
CA ALA A 124 20.85 -34.27 -7.12
C ALA A 124 19.49 -34.64 -6.49
N GLU A 125 18.70 -33.61 -6.23
CA GLU A 125 17.46 -33.71 -5.44
C GLU A 125 16.19 -33.79 -6.30
N GLY A 126 16.28 -33.51 -7.59
CA GLY A 126 15.14 -33.37 -8.50
C GLY A 126 14.43 -32.04 -8.35
N ASP A 127 13.26 -31.93 -8.97
CA ASP A 127 12.49 -30.69 -8.94
C ASP A 127 11.90 -30.42 -7.57
N GLU A 128 12.05 -29.19 -7.10
CA GLU A 128 11.55 -28.74 -5.81
C GLU A 128 10.63 -27.53 -5.97
N VAL A 129 9.67 -27.41 -5.07
CA VAL A 129 8.61 -26.39 -5.15
C VAL A 129 8.52 -25.59 -3.86
N PHE A 130 8.52 -24.27 -4.02
CA PHE A 130 8.16 -23.34 -2.97
C PHE A 130 7.10 -22.37 -3.47
N ARG A 131 6.45 -21.69 -2.55
CA ARG A 131 5.47 -20.62 -2.84
C ARG A 131 5.90 -19.33 -2.14
N VAL A 132 5.88 -18.23 -2.88
CA VAL A 132 5.95 -16.87 -2.32
C VAL A 132 4.59 -16.22 -2.42
N SER A 133 4.18 -15.50 -1.39
CA SER A 133 2.89 -14.79 -1.32
C SER A 133 3.03 -13.45 -0.61
N VAL A 134 2.06 -12.57 -0.83
CA VAL A 134 1.96 -11.31 -0.08
C VAL A 134 1.27 -11.60 1.25
N SER A 135 1.85 -11.14 2.35
CA SER A 135 1.33 -11.36 3.70
C SER A 135 0.76 -10.09 4.36
N GLY A 136 0.95 -8.94 3.72
CA GLY A 136 0.44 -7.67 4.26
C GLY A 136 1.17 -6.45 3.77
#